data_8341cf20bd372121abca1c8eab48bf21
#
_entry.id   8341cf20bd372121abca1c8eab48bf21
#
_cell.length_a   1.000
_cell.length_b   1.000
_cell.length_c   1.000
_cell.angle_alpha   90.00
_cell.angle_beta   90.00
_cell.angle_gamma   90.00
#
_symmetry.space_group_name_H-M   'P 1'
#
loop_
_entity.id
_entity.type
_entity.pdbx_description
1 polymer ?
#
loop_
_entity_poly.entity_id
_entity_poly.type
_entity_poly.pdbx_seq_one_letter_code
_entity_poly.pdbx_strand_id
1 'polypeptide(L)'
;LSDSVPIIAFAGDLVMSYGVGCGWNPIGKMGIITKSDKNIVYEINKKSALSFYQDLLGKELELTGEYFLAIFDENDEVSYMRFPMYYNYEDGSIAFAANVPEGSKIKITITNRESILNGCDQSINNAYNNFPKGAELAGSLVVSCAGRKSMLGSKVKNEYDIIKSIIKEDIPILGFYGYGEIATKYTPTNIAQFHNGNFISLLLGTKI
;
A
#
# COMPACT_ATOMS: atom_id res chain seq x y z
N LEU A 1 15.11 8.01 20.01
CA LEU A 1 13.81 8.63 20.23
C LEU A 1 12.81 7.52 20.49
N SER A 2 12.24 7.44 21.67
CA SER A 2 11.11 6.58 22.01
C SER A 2 9.85 7.45 22.11
N ASP A 3 8.69 6.88 21.81
CA ASP A 3 7.38 7.53 21.93
C ASP A 3 7.28 8.90 21.23
N SER A 4 7.85 9.00 20.04
CA SER A 4 8.00 10.25 19.30
C SER A 4 7.49 10.12 17.88
N VAL A 5 6.90 11.19 17.36
CA VAL A 5 6.52 11.32 15.96
C VAL A 5 7.42 12.36 15.30
N PRO A 6 8.35 11.96 14.41
CA PRO A 6 9.13 12.92 13.63
C PRO A 6 8.22 13.61 12.59
N ILE A 7 8.32 14.93 12.52
CA ILE A 7 7.56 15.74 11.57
C ILE A 7 8.55 16.55 10.74
N ILE A 8 8.36 16.55 9.42
CA ILE A 8 9.04 17.46 8.50
C ILE A 8 7.98 18.41 7.94
N ALA A 9 8.15 19.70 8.14
CA ALA A 9 7.31 20.73 7.54
C ALA A 9 8.08 21.47 6.45
N PHE A 10 7.47 21.63 5.30
CA PHE A 10 8.00 22.41 4.19
C PHE A 10 7.19 23.70 4.06
N ALA A 11 7.86 24.83 3.79
CA ALA A 11 7.24 26.13 3.61
C ALA A 11 7.98 26.94 2.53
N GLY A 12 7.32 27.95 1.95
CA GLY A 12 7.86 28.81 0.89
C GLY A 12 7.28 28.50 -0.49
N ASP A 13 7.95 28.90 -1.54
CA ASP A 13 7.53 28.70 -2.95
C ASP A 13 7.78 27.25 -3.41
N LEU A 14 7.38 26.31 -2.57
CA LEU A 14 7.50 24.89 -2.84
C LEU A 14 6.36 24.41 -3.73
N VAL A 15 6.70 23.60 -4.72
CA VAL A 15 5.74 22.79 -5.47
C VAL A 15 5.97 21.32 -5.16
N MET A 16 4.90 20.55 -5.18
CA MET A 16 4.99 19.11 -4.93
C MET A 16 4.00 18.34 -5.79
N SER A 17 4.35 17.10 -6.04
CA SER A 17 3.46 16.07 -6.55
C SER A 17 3.75 14.77 -5.85
N TYR A 18 2.79 13.87 -5.86
CA TYR A 18 2.98 12.55 -5.26
C TYR A 18 2.33 11.46 -6.11
N GLY A 19 2.76 10.23 -5.88
CA GLY A 19 2.15 9.05 -6.45
C GLY A 19 2.08 7.93 -5.41
N VAL A 20 1.11 7.06 -5.60
CA VAL A 20 0.88 5.88 -4.77
C VAL A 20 0.74 4.67 -5.68
N GLY A 21 1.50 3.63 -5.43
CA GLY A 21 1.40 2.37 -6.16
C GLY A 21 1.43 1.19 -5.19
N CYS A 22 0.80 0.10 -5.54
CA CYS A 22 0.72 -1.06 -4.68
C CYS A 22 1.55 -2.22 -5.26
N GLY A 23 0.96 -3.16 -5.92
CA GLY A 23 1.59 -4.36 -6.45
C GLY A 23 0.92 -5.64 -5.97
N TRP A 24 -0.11 -5.52 -5.12
CA TRP A 24 -1.00 -6.62 -4.76
C TRP A 24 -2.28 -6.53 -5.59
N ASN A 25 -2.57 -7.60 -6.34
CA ASN A 25 -3.67 -7.65 -7.30
C ASN A 25 -4.82 -8.49 -6.73
N PRO A 26 -6.06 -7.97 -6.70
CA PRO A 26 -7.21 -8.71 -6.22
C PRO A 26 -7.48 -9.97 -7.06
N ILE A 27 -7.75 -11.09 -6.37
CA ILE A 27 -8.09 -12.37 -6.97
C ILE A 27 -9.36 -12.96 -6.35
N GLY A 28 -9.92 -13.97 -7.00
CA GLY A 28 -11.07 -14.71 -6.48
C GLY A 28 -12.39 -13.91 -6.48
N LYS A 29 -13.31 -14.40 -5.65
CA LYS A 29 -14.66 -13.82 -5.55
C LYS A 29 -14.69 -12.66 -4.56
N MET A 30 -15.60 -11.72 -4.77
CA MET A 30 -15.93 -10.68 -3.81
C MET A 30 -16.55 -11.32 -2.56
N GLY A 31 -16.08 -10.87 -1.39
CA GLY A 31 -16.66 -11.17 -0.08
C GLY A 31 -17.17 -9.90 0.59
N ILE A 32 -18.01 -10.10 1.61
CA ILE A 32 -18.50 -9.04 2.50
C ILE A 32 -18.08 -9.40 3.91
N ILE A 33 -17.47 -8.47 4.63
CA ILE A 33 -17.17 -8.62 6.05
C ILE A 33 -18.48 -8.60 6.81
N THR A 34 -18.86 -9.75 7.40
CA THR A 34 -20.15 -9.90 8.12
C THR A 34 -19.99 -9.82 9.63
N LYS A 35 -18.76 -9.98 10.14
CA LYS A 35 -18.47 -9.77 11.56
C LYS A 35 -16.99 -9.40 11.74
N SER A 36 -16.72 -8.26 12.38
CA SER A 36 -15.39 -7.84 12.78
C SER A 36 -15.42 -7.01 14.07
N ASP A 37 -14.30 -6.99 14.79
CA ASP A 37 -14.02 -6.05 15.87
C ASP A 37 -12.66 -5.43 15.63
N LYS A 38 -12.65 -4.13 15.29
CA LYS A 38 -11.44 -3.39 14.93
C LYS A 38 -10.66 -4.08 13.79
N ASN A 39 -9.50 -4.65 14.11
CA ASN A 39 -8.62 -5.32 13.17
C ASN A 39 -8.78 -6.86 13.13
N ILE A 40 -9.71 -7.41 13.90
CA ILE A 40 -9.99 -8.86 13.91
C ILE A 40 -11.26 -9.10 13.09
N VAL A 41 -11.13 -9.91 12.04
CA VAL A 41 -12.25 -10.35 11.21
C VAL A 41 -12.63 -11.77 11.60
N TYR A 42 -13.86 -11.97 12.04
CA TYR A 42 -14.41 -13.26 12.43
C TYR A 42 -15.13 -13.94 11.28
N GLU A 43 -15.92 -13.14 10.49
CA GLU A 43 -16.76 -13.71 9.44
C GLU A 43 -16.68 -12.91 8.13
N ILE A 44 -16.61 -13.66 7.03
CA ILE A 44 -16.77 -13.19 5.67
C ILE A 44 -17.90 -14.01 5.04
N ASN A 45 -18.93 -13.34 4.50
CA ASN A 45 -20.11 -13.99 3.93
C ASN A 45 -20.79 -14.97 4.92
N LYS A 46 -20.83 -14.66 6.23
CA LYS A 46 -21.40 -15.48 7.32
C LYS A 46 -20.69 -16.82 7.53
N LYS A 47 -19.47 -16.98 7.05
CA LYS A 47 -18.56 -18.10 7.32
C LYS A 47 -17.32 -17.58 8.01
N SER A 48 -16.54 -18.45 8.66
CA SER A 48 -15.29 -18.00 9.31
C SER A 48 -14.37 -17.32 8.30
N ALA A 49 -13.70 -16.26 8.73
CA ALA A 49 -12.76 -15.51 7.88
C ALA A 49 -11.65 -16.42 7.34
N LEU A 50 -11.17 -17.33 8.19
CA LEU A 50 -10.15 -18.30 7.83
C LEU A 50 -10.63 -19.22 6.68
N SER A 51 -11.89 -19.69 6.72
CA SER A 51 -12.43 -20.54 5.66
C SER A 51 -12.50 -19.84 4.30
N PHE A 52 -12.76 -18.53 4.29
CA PHE A 52 -12.76 -17.74 3.06
C PHE A 52 -11.37 -17.71 2.39
N TYR A 53 -10.31 -17.60 3.19
CA TYR A 53 -8.94 -17.71 2.70
C TYR A 53 -8.60 -19.14 2.26
N GLN A 54 -8.99 -20.14 3.04
CA GLN A 54 -8.73 -21.56 2.76
C GLN A 54 -9.46 -22.06 1.50
N ASP A 55 -10.66 -21.56 1.21
CA ASP A 55 -11.42 -21.91 0.00
C ASP A 55 -10.67 -21.48 -1.29
N LEU A 56 -9.83 -20.43 -1.21
CA LEU A 56 -9.07 -19.94 -2.35
C LEU A 56 -7.62 -20.43 -2.39
N LEU A 57 -6.96 -20.47 -1.22
CA LEU A 57 -5.51 -20.66 -1.12
C LEU A 57 -5.10 -22.07 -0.64
N GLY A 58 -6.07 -22.87 -0.16
CA GLY A 58 -5.82 -24.17 0.43
C GLY A 58 -5.88 -24.19 1.95
N LYS A 59 -5.82 -25.39 2.54
CA LYS A 59 -6.09 -25.58 3.97
C LYS A 59 -5.03 -25.02 4.90
N GLU A 60 -3.77 -25.07 4.50
CA GLU A 60 -2.64 -24.60 5.29
C GLU A 60 -2.25 -23.21 4.80
N LEU A 61 -2.43 -22.19 5.64
CA LEU A 61 -2.13 -20.81 5.33
C LEU A 61 -0.84 -20.40 6.04
N GLU A 62 0.07 -19.80 5.30
CA GLU A 62 1.29 -19.21 5.82
C GLU A 62 1.25 -17.70 5.67
N LEU A 63 1.88 -16.98 6.61
CA LEU A 63 2.04 -15.53 6.57
C LEU A 63 3.24 -15.15 5.67
N THR A 64 3.12 -15.44 4.38
CA THR A 64 4.20 -15.22 3.41
C THR A 64 4.33 -13.76 2.97
N GLY A 65 3.31 -12.94 3.24
CA GLY A 65 3.22 -11.56 2.72
C GLY A 65 2.69 -11.49 1.27
N GLU A 66 2.35 -12.61 0.66
CA GLU A 66 1.79 -12.65 -0.71
C GLU A 66 0.32 -12.28 -0.76
N TYR A 67 -0.43 -12.58 0.31
CA TYR A 67 -1.89 -12.52 0.33
C TYR A 67 -2.39 -11.46 1.30
N PHE A 68 -2.74 -10.29 0.77
CA PHE A 68 -3.41 -9.23 1.53
C PHE A 68 -4.92 -9.29 1.35
N LEU A 69 -5.65 -8.46 2.08
CA LEU A 69 -7.06 -8.22 1.89
C LEU A 69 -7.23 -6.84 1.22
N ALA A 70 -7.75 -6.81 0.00
CA ALA A 70 -8.17 -5.57 -0.65
C ALA A 70 -9.55 -5.18 -0.14
N ILE A 71 -9.72 -3.93 0.28
CA ILE A 71 -10.99 -3.33 0.63
C ILE A 71 -11.41 -2.40 -0.52
N PHE A 72 -12.67 -2.51 -0.94
CA PHE A 72 -13.24 -1.81 -2.06
C PHE A 72 -14.14 -0.66 -1.59
N ASP A 73 -14.18 0.41 -2.36
CA ASP A 73 -15.09 1.53 -2.18
C ASP A 73 -16.47 1.28 -2.81
N GLU A 74 -17.31 2.33 -2.84
CA GLU A 74 -18.66 2.29 -3.40
C GLU A 74 -18.67 2.04 -4.91
N ASN A 75 -17.61 2.40 -5.62
CA ASN A 75 -17.45 2.25 -7.06
C ASN A 75 -16.82 0.91 -7.46
N ASP A 76 -16.66 -0.01 -6.51
CA ASP A 76 -15.94 -1.27 -6.69
C ASP A 76 -14.47 -1.10 -7.09
N GLU A 77 -13.85 0.02 -6.69
CA GLU A 77 -12.42 0.26 -6.83
C GLU A 77 -11.70 -0.07 -5.52
N VAL A 78 -10.44 -0.53 -5.64
CA VAL A 78 -9.62 -0.82 -4.45
C VAL A 78 -9.30 0.47 -3.71
N SER A 79 -9.84 0.61 -2.51
CA SER A 79 -9.60 1.75 -1.63
C SER A 79 -8.27 1.62 -0.90
N TYR A 80 -8.07 0.52 -0.19
CA TYR A 80 -6.84 0.24 0.56
C TYR A 80 -6.65 -1.26 0.79
N MET A 81 -5.45 -1.62 1.26
CA MET A 81 -5.09 -3.01 1.58
C MET A 81 -4.94 -3.22 3.08
N ARG A 82 -5.11 -4.47 3.52
CA ARG A 82 -4.82 -4.90 4.89
C ARG A 82 -3.93 -6.15 4.87
N PHE A 83 -2.83 -6.08 5.61
CA PHE A 83 -1.91 -7.19 5.81
C PHE A 83 -2.44 -8.12 6.89
N PRO A 84 -2.60 -9.43 6.64
CA PRO A 84 -2.94 -10.40 7.69
C PRO A 84 -1.72 -10.61 8.59
N MET A 85 -1.91 -10.40 9.90
CA MET A 85 -0.88 -10.54 10.92
C MET A 85 -0.90 -11.92 11.59
N TYR A 86 -2.09 -12.52 11.67
CA TYR A 86 -2.26 -13.78 12.34
C TYR A 86 -3.52 -14.52 11.87
N TYR A 87 -3.40 -15.81 11.62
CA TYR A 87 -4.49 -16.73 11.33
C TYR A 87 -4.81 -17.53 12.60
N ASN A 88 -5.98 -17.33 13.18
CA ASN A 88 -6.43 -18.08 14.35
C ASN A 88 -7.19 -19.33 13.91
N TYR A 89 -6.57 -20.48 14.06
CA TYR A 89 -7.18 -21.77 13.70
C TYR A 89 -8.16 -22.30 14.73
N GLU A 90 -8.21 -21.73 15.96
CA GLU A 90 -9.12 -22.17 17.02
C GLU A 90 -10.54 -21.62 16.79
N ASP A 91 -10.67 -20.32 16.48
CA ASP A 91 -11.96 -19.66 16.29
C ASP A 91 -12.24 -19.27 14.82
N GLY A 92 -11.28 -19.49 13.93
CA GLY A 92 -11.38 -19.19 12.50
C GLY A 92 -11.32 -17.71 12.15
N SER A 93 -10.84 -16.86 13.07
CA SER A 93 -10.64 -15.42 12.81
C SER A 93 -9.30 -15.12 12.18
N ILE A 94 -9.18 -13.91 11.60
CA ILE A 94 -7.93 -13.37 11.07
C ILE A 94 -7.71 -11.97 11.67
N ALA A 95 -6.52 -11.75 12.27
CA ALA A 95 -6.11 -10.44 12.71
C ALA A 95 -5.31 -9.73 11.61
N PHE A 96 -5.67 -8.48 11.32
CA PHE A 96 -5.03 -7.64 10.31
C PHE A 96 -4.19 -6.52 10.94
N ALA A 97 -3.31 -5.88 10.17
CA ALA A 97 -2.45 -4.81 10.64
C ALA A 97 -3.21 -3.51 11.02
N ALA A 98 -4.45 -3.36 10.57
CA ALA A 98 -5.34 -2.25 10.93
C ALA A 98 -6.81 -2.65 10.77
N ASN A 99 -7.71 -1.75 11.19
CA ASN A 99 -9.14 -2.00 11.20
C ASN A 99 -9.71 -2.42 9.83
N VAL A 100 -10.65 -3.36 9.88
CA VAL A 100 -11.44 -3.86 8.75
C VAL A 100 -12.91 -3.72 9.14
N PRO A 101 -13.63 -2.70 8.64
CA PRO A 101 -15.01 -2.44 9.04
C PRO A 101 -15.99 -3.52 8.55
N GLU A 102 -17.02 -3.81 9.35
CA GLU A 102 -18.18 -4.61 8.90
C GLU A 102 -18.86 -3.94 7.70
N GLY A 103 -19.43 -4.75 6.82
CA GLY A 103 -20.04 -4.30 5.57
C GLY A 103 -19.06 -4.04 4.42
N SER A 104 -17.74 -4.04 4.71
CA SER A 104 -16.73 -3.83 3.67
C SER A 104 -16.77 -4.91 2.59
N LYS A 105 -16.76 -4.50 1.33
CA LYS A 105 -16.51 -5.38 0.18
C LYS A 105 -15.02 -5.68 0.11
N ILE A 106 -14.68 -6.96 -0.07
CA ILE A 106 -13.29 -7.39 -0.04
C ILE A 106 -12.95 -8.42 -1.12
N LYS A 107 -11.68 -8.50 -1.49
CA LYS A 107 -11.08 -9.66 -2.17
C LYS A 107 -9.73 -9.99 -1.55
N ILE A 108 -9.33 -11.27 -1.60
CA ILE A 108 -7.94 -11.66 -1.35
C ILE A 108 -7.10 -11.13 -2.51
N THR A 109 -5.85 -10.81 -2.24
CA THR A 109 -4.91 -10.36 -3.27
C THR A 109 -3.76 -11.35 -3.39
N ILE A 110 -3.06 -11.29 -4.52
CA ILE A 110 -1.79 -11.98 -4.75
C ILE A 110 -0.75 -10.99 -5.27
N THR A 111 0.49 -11.24 -4.95
CA THR A 111 1.62 -10.49 -5.49
C THR A 111 2.76 -11.39 -5.92
N ASN A 112 3.67 -10.82 -6.69
CA ASN A 112 4.99 -11.34 -7.00
C ASN A 112 5.97 -10.16 -7.15
N ARG A 113 7.26 -10.47 -7.34
CA ARG A 113 8.30 -9.42 -7.45
C ARG A 113 8.05 -8.43 -8.58
N GLU A 114 7.58 -8.91 -9.73
CA GLU A 114 7.28 -8.07 -10.88
C GLU A 114 6.11 -7.11 -10.58
N SER A 115 5.02 -7.63 -10.02
CA SER A 115 3.87 -6.81 -9.61
C SER A 115 4.25 -5.74 -8.60
N ILE A 116 5.14 -6.06 -7.65
CA ILE A 116 5.66 -5.10 -6.68
C ILE A 116 6.46 -3.99 -7.37
N LEU A 117 7.37 -4.34 -8.28
CA LEU A 117 8.14 -3.37 -9.04
C LEU A 117 7.24 -2.51 -9.95
N ASN A 118 6.21 -3.09 -10.56
CA ASN A 118 5.19 -2.33 -11.31
C ASN A 118 4.46 -1.33 -10.42
N GLY A 119 4.17 -1.64 -9.16
CA GLY A 119 3.62 -0.70 -8.20
C GLY A 119 4.57 0.49 -7.91
N CYS A 120 5.88 0.25 -7.85
CA CYS A 120 6.89 1.31 -7.75
C CYS A 120 6.86 2.19 -9.01
N ASP A 121 6.91 1.57 -10.19
CA ASP A 121 6.86 2.26 -11.49
C ASP A 121 5.60 3.16 -11.60
N GLN A 122 4.43 2.64 -11.27
CA GLN A 122 3.17 3.39 -11.26
C GLN A 122 3.23 4.60 -10.32
N SER A 123 3.75 4.41 -9.10
CA SER A 123 3.86 5.49 -8.13
C SER A 123 4.72 6.63 -8.64
N ILE A 124 5.93 6.33 -9.10
CA ILE A 124 6.87 7.37 -9.53
C ILE A 124 6.42 8.05 -10.84
N ASN A 125 5.85 7.30 -11.79
CA ASN A 125 5.28 7.87 -13.01
C ASN A 125 4.11 8.81 -12.70
N ASN A 126 3.22 8.43 -11.78
CA ASN A 126 2.12 9.28 -11.35
C ASN A 126 2.64 10.58 -10.69
N ALA A 127 3.63 10.49 -9.82
CA ALA A 127 4.24 11.67 -9.22
C ALA A 127 4.89 12.57 -10.29
N TYR A 128 5.68 11.99 -11.21
CA TYR A 128 6.42 12.73 -12.23
C TYR A 128 5.49 13.40 -13.26
N ASN A 129 4.48 12.68 -13.73
CA ASN A 129 3.53 13.21 -14.71
C ASN A 129 2.62 14.31 -14.14
N ASN A 130 2.38 14.30 -12.82
CA ASN A 130 1.59 15.33 -12.13
C ASN A 130 2.46 16.44 -11.54
N PHE A 131 3.78 16.39 -11.71
CA PHE A 131 4.65 17.48 -11.26
C PHE A 131 4.37 18.76 -12.05
N PRO A 132 4.25 19.93 -11.38
CA PRO A 132 3.87 21.18 -12.03
C PRO A 132 4.81 21.55 -13.18
N LYS A 133 4.24 21.80 -14.36
CA LYS A 133 5.02 22.25 -15.53
C LYS A 133 5.66 23.60 -15.27
N GLY A 134 6.91 23.78 -15.68
CA GLY A 134 7.68 25.01 -15.47
C GLY A 134 8.22 25.16 -14.04
N ALA A 135 8.19 24.10 -13.24
CA ALA A 135 8.88 24.05 -11.97
C ALA A 135 10.17 23.23 -12.11
N GLU A 136 11.16 23.54 -11.28
CA GLU A 136 12.41 22.80 -11.19
C GLU A 136 12.30 21.72 -10.11
N LEU A 137 12.56 20.48 -10.48
CA LEU A 137 12.56 19.35 -9.55
C LEU A 137 13.84 19.36 -8.70
N ALA A 138 13.69 19.39 -7.37
CA ALA A 138 14.81 19.57 -6.43
C ALA A 138 15.08 18.33 -5.56
N GLY A 139 14.13 17.43 -5.41
CA GLY A 139 14.32 16.22 -4.60
C GLY A 139 13.14 15.26 -4.62
N SER A 140 13.38 14.06 -4.15
CA SER A 140 12.35 13.02 -3.97
C SER A 140 12.43 12.40 -2.60
N LEU A 141 11.27 12.23 -1.95
CA LEU A 141 11.11 11.44 -0.74
C LEU A 141 10.25 10.21 -1.06
N VAL A 142 10.73 9.04 -0.64
CA VAL A 142 10.08 7.76 -0.91
C VAL A 142 9.76 7.04 0.40
N VAL A 143 8.52 6.57 0.54
CA VAL A 143 8.10 5.69 1.62
C VAL A 143 7.61 4.39 1.02
N SER A 144 8.27 3.28 1.35
CA SER A 144 7.91 1.94 0.89
C SER A 144 7.50 1.05 2.07
N CYS A 145 6.52 0.20 1.88
CA CYS A 145 6.12 -0.76 2.89
C CYS A 145 7.21 -1.82 3.13
N ALA A 146 7.47 -2.16 4.38
CA ALA A 146 8.42 -3.22 4.73
C ALA A 146 8.06 -4.59 4.14
N GLY A 147 6.77 -4.86 3.92
CA GLY A 147 6.31 -6.05 3.21
C GLY A 147 6.85 -6.14 1.78
N ARG A 148 6.98 -5.01 1.07
CA ARG A 148 7.58 -4.95 -0.27
C ARG A 148 9.06 -5.36 -0.22
N LYS A 149 9.80 -4.85 0.78
CA LYS A 149 11.20 -5.23 0.99
C LYS A 149 11.35 -6.74 1.21
N SER A 150 10.48 -7.35 2.02
CA SER A 150 10.47 -8.80 2.25
C SER A 150 10.23 -9.58 0.95
N MET A 151 9.26 -9.17 0.14
CA MET A 151 8.91 -9.82 -1.12
C MET A 151 10.00 -9.68 -2.18
N LEU A 152 10.65 -8.52 -2.25
CA LEU A 152 11.74 -8.26 -3.20
C LEU A 152 13.03 -8.99 -2.81
N GLY A 153 13.31 -9.12 -1.52
CA GLY A 153 14.53 -9.74 -1.01
C GLY A 153 15.78 -9.07 -1.58
N SER A 154 16.64 -9.83 -2.27
CA SER A 154 17.86 -9.29 -2.90
C SER A 154 17.61 -8.32 -4.07
N LYS A 155 16.36 -8.21 -4.56
CA LYS A 155 15.98 -7.32 -5.66
C LYS A 155 15.48 -5.95 -5.19
N VAL A 156 15.59 -5.66 -3.91
CA VAL A 156 15.14 -4.38 -3.31
C VAL A 156 15.74 -3.14 -4.00
N LYS A 157 16.98 -3.24 -4.50
CA LYS A 157 17.63 -2.17 -5.25
C LYS A 157 16.88 -1.79 -6.54
N ASN A 158 16.11 -2.69 -7.12
CA ASN A 158 15.38 -2.42 -8.36
C ASN A 158 14.33 -1.31 -8.19
N GLU A 159 13.78 -1.08 -6.98
CA GLU A 159 12.91 0.08 -6.73
C GLU A 159 13.67 1.40 -6.98
N TYR A 160 14.90 1.51 -6.48
CA TYR A 160 15.75 2.68 -6.75
C TYR A 160 16.10 2.82 -8.23
N ASP A 161 16.45 1.71 -8.90
CA ASP A 161 16.81 1.72 -10.32
C ASP A 161 15.62 2.18 -11.19
N ILE A 162 14.38 1.80 -10.85
CA ILE A 162 13.15 2.29 -11.49
C ILE A 162 13.02 3.81 -11.31
N ILE A 163 13.18 4.32 -10.08
CA ILE A 163 13.10 5.76 -9.82
C ILE A 163 14.09 6.52 -10.70
N LYS A 164 15.35 6.09 -10.73
CA LYS A 164 16.41 6.74 -11.54
C LYS A 164 16.18 6.60 -13.05
N SER A 165 15.44 5.61 -13.50
CA SER A 165 15.09 5.48 -14.92
C SER A 165 14.02 6.47 -15.37
N ILE A 166 13.16 6.91 -14.46
CA ILE A 166 12.05 7.85 -14.71
C ILE A 166 12.51 9.28 -14.43
N ILE A 167 13.07 9.52 -13.25
CA ILE A 167 13.65 10.81 -12.87
C ILE A 167 15.07 10.86 -13.43
N LYS A 168 15.23 11.62 -14.50
CA LYS A 168 16.52 11.78 -15.21
C LYS A 168 17.39 12.87 -14.61
N GLU A 169 16.79 13.78 -13.85
CA GLU A 169 17.46 14.86 -13.15
C GLU A 169 18.36 14.29 -12.04
N ASP A 170 19.52 14.91 -11.84
CA ASP A 170 20.44 14.55 -10.77
C ASP A 170 20.03 15.22 -9.46
N ILE A 171 19.00 14.68 -8.85
CA ILE A 171 18.43 15.17 -7.58
C ILE A 171 18.65 14.16 -6.44
N PRO A 172 18.68 14.62 -5.17
CA PRO A 172 18.70 13.74 -4.03
C PRO A 172 17.39 12.93 -3.93
N ILE A 173 17.55 11.62 -3.72
CA ILE A 173 16.47 10.68 -3.46
C ILE A 173 16.69 10.10 -2.08
N LEU A 174 15.77 10.34 -1.16
CA LEU A 174 15.77 9.82 0.19
C LEU A 174 14.54 8.96 0.41
N GLY A 175 14.65 7.95 1.28
CA GLY A 175 13.50 7.13 1.61
C GLY A 175 13.76 6.14 2.71
N PHE A 176 12.68 5.50 3.15
CA PHE A 176 12.72 4.47 4.19
C PHE A 176 11.61 3.45 3.99
N TYR A 177 11.74 2.30 4.67
CA TYR A 177 10.70 1.29 4.76
C TYR A 177 9.91 1.45 6.05
N GLY A 178 8.58 1.56 5.95
CA GLY A 178 7.63 1.66 7.05
C GLY A 178 6.78 0.40 7.20
N TYR A 179 6.09 0.25 8.33
CA TYR A 179 5.14 -0.84 8.57
C TYR A 179 3.70 -0.48 8.18
N GLY A 180 3.49 0.71 7.68
CA GLY A 180 2.23 1.21 7.14
C GLY A 180 2.42 2.62 6.62
N GLU A 181 1.60 3.01 5.68
CA GLU A 181 1.71 4.26 4.95
C GLU A 181 0.39 5.04 5.09
N ILE A 182 0.47 6.36 5.23
CA ILE A 182 -0.71 7.25 5.16
C ILE A 182 -0.56 8.12 3.93
N ALA A 183 -1.47 7.95 3.00
CA ALA A 183 -1.51 8.73 1.77
C ALA A 183 -2.94 8.86 1.24
N THR A 184 -3.17 9.89 0.43
CA THR A 184 -4.36 9.98 -0.40
C THR A 184 -4.09 9.24 -1.71
N LYS A 185 -5.00 8.36 -2.15
CA LYS A 185 -5.10 8.07 -3.58
C LYS A 185 -5.72 9.30 -4.26
N TYR A 186 -5.45 9.48 -5.55
CA TYR A 186 -6.16 10.46 -6.37
C TYR A 186 -7.63 10.05 -6.50
N THR A 187 -8.38 10.23 -5.42
CA THR A 187 -9.84 10.06 -5.38
C THR A 187 -10.48 11.45 -5.29
N PRO A 188 -11.70 11.62 -5.76
CA PRO A 188 -12.41 12.91 -5.65
C PRO A 188 -12.49 13.45 -4.23
N THR A 189 -12.38 12.60 -3.22
CA THR A 189 -12.50 12.97 -1.81
C THR A 189 -11.21 13.47 -1.17
N ASN A 190 -10.03 13.21 -1.78
CA ASN A 190 -8.71 13.56 -1.22
C ASN A 190 -8.51 13.19 0.26
N ILE A 191 -9.19 12.14 0.74
CA ILE A 191 -9.07 11.70 2.13
C ILE A 191 -7.85 10.81 2.27
N ALA A 192 -6.95 11.18 3.18
CA ALA A 192 -5.82 10.34 3.54
C ALA A 192 -6.29 9.06 4.23
N GLN A 193 -5.77 7.93 3.79
CA GLN A 193 -6.09 6.62 4.35
C GLN A 193 -4.82 5.92 4.81
N PHE A 194 -4.94 5.07 5.82
CA PHE A 194 -3.88 4.17 6.21
C PHE A 194 -3.84 2.97 5.26
N HIS A 195 -2.68 2.71 4.71
CA HIS A 195 -2.43 1.65 3.75
C HIS A 195 -1.45 0.62 4.28
N ASN A 196 -1.47 -0.57 3.69
CA ASN A 196 -0.41 -1.55 3.76
C ASN A 196 0.03 -1.94 2.35
N GLY A 197 1.32 -2.18 2.15
CA GLY A 197 1.86 -2.67 0.88
C GLY A 197 2.12 -1.62 -0.19
N ASN A 198 1.94 -0.33 0.10
CA ASN A 198 2.13 0.71 -0.89
C ASN A 198 3.60 1.16 -1.02
N PHE A 199 3.88 1.72 -2.18
CA PHE A 199 5.03 2.55 -2.49
C PHE A 199 4.52 3.96 -2.73
N ILE A 200 5.03 4.92 -1.97
CA ILE A 200 4.66 6.33 -2.07
C ILE A 200 5.88 7.12 -2.50
N SER A 201 5.75 7.88 -3.56
CA SER A 201 6.75 8.83 -4.03
C SER A 201 6.23 10.25 -3.91
N LEU A 202 7.02 11.11 -3.27
CA LEU A 202 6.80 12.54 -3.18
C LEU A 202 7.93 13.25 -3.93
N LEU A 203 7.59 14.08 -4.89
CA LEU A 203 8.49 14.95 -5.63
C LEU A 203 8.36 16.38 -5.10
N LEU A 204 9.49 17.02 -4.89
CA LEU A 204 9.61 18.36 -4.33
C LEU A 204 10.39 19.24 -5.30
N GLY A 205 9.97 20.46 -5.47
CA GLY A 205 10.64 21.42 -6.31
C GLY A 205 10.23 22.87 -6.04
N THR A 206 10.71 23.77 -6.88
CA THR A 206 10.44 25.20 -6.78
C THR A 206 9.88 25.75 -8.09
N LYS A 207 9.07 26.78 -8.01
CA LYS A 207 8.68 27.55 -9.19
C LYS A 207 9.90 28.28 -9.72
N ILE A 208 10.08 28.28 -11.04
CA ILE A 208 11.07 29.10 -11.75
C ILE A 208 10.49 30.50 -11.95
#